data_f5c2e92d749ab16cd4f243e205266491
#
_entry.id   f5c2e92d749ab16cd4f243e205266491
#
_cell.length_a   1.000
_cell.length_b   1.000
_cell.length_c   1.000
_cell.angle_alpha   90.00
_cell.angle_beta   90.00
_cell.angle_gamma   90.00
#
_symmetry.space_group_name_H-M   'P 1'
#
loop_
_entity.id
_entity.type
_entity.pdbx_description
1 polymer ?
#
loop_
_entity_poly.entity_id
_entity_poly.type
_entity_poly.pdbx_seq_one_letter_code
_entity_poly.pdbx_strand_id
1 'polypeptide(L)'
;MKIVMYHYVRNNANNLPYFRYLSFENFCKQIFFFKNHFDFVQYEDFVNLKQDLNIFEKIKGKILLSFDDGLKDHYDFVFPKLLEHKIFGLFFIPTQILSRKKALDVHRIHYLLGKWGGGLTKFTLNLIDSNALEKDKKQLFEG
;
A
#
# COMPACT_ATOMS: atom_id res chain seq x y z
N MET A 1 -16.22 2.07 13.99
CA MET A 1 -15.47 2.41 12.77
C MET A 1 -14.75 1.18 12.26
N LYS A 2 -14.71 0.97 10.94
CA LYS A 2 -13.87 0.00 10.25
C LYS A 2 -12.79 0.75 9.46
N ILE A 3 -11.56 0.23 9.42
CA ILE A 3 -10.49 0.81 8.60
C ILE A 3 -10.15 -0.19 7.50
N VAL A 4 -10.12 0.25 6.26
CA VAL A 4 -9.72 -0.54 5.11
C VAL A 4 -8.41 0.04 4.57
N MET A 5 -7.36 -0.77 4.63
CA MET A 5 -6.01 -0.37 4.23
C MET A 5 -5.68 -0.85 2.84
N TYR A 6 -5.03 0.01 2.06
CA TYR A 6 -4.57 -0.26 0.71
C TYR A 6 -3.08 0.05 0.55
N HIS A 7 -2.44 -0.73 -0.33
CA HIS A 7 -1.08 -0.48 -0.80
C HIS A 7 -1.12 -0.28 -2.33
N TYR A 8 -0.79 -1.29 -3.10
CA TYR A 8 -0.71 -1.18 -4.56
C TYR A 8 -2.10 -1.16 -5.20
N VAL A 9 -2.50 -0.03 -5.78
CA VAL A 9 -3.72 0.13 -6.57
C VAL A 9 -3.33 0.64 -7.95
N ARG A 10 -3.32 -0.21 -8.97
CA ARG A 10 -2.82 0.13 -10.31
C ARG A 10 -3.55 -0.60 -11.44
N ASN A 11 -3.38 -0.14 -12.67
CA ASN A 11 -3.97 -0.79 -13.83
C ASN A 11 -3.22 -2.05 -14.25
N ASN A 12 -1.89 -2.04 -14.13
CA ASN A 12 -1.04 -3.15 -14.51
C ASN A 12 0.29 -3.12 -13.73
N ALA A 13 1.02 -4.21 -13.79
CA ALA A 13 2.37 -4.33 -13.28
C ALA A 13 3.29 -4.86 -14.40
N ASN A 14 3.48 -4.05 -15.44
CA ASN A 14 4.27 -4.39 -16.61
C ASN A 14 5.62 -5.01 -16.24
N ASN A 15 5.99 -6.11 -16.90
CA ASN A 15 7.22 -6.85 -16.66
C ASN A 15 7.37 -7.52 -15.27
N LEU A 16 6.29 -7.58 -14.48
CA LEU A 16 6.26 -8.19 -13.16
C LEU A 16 5.12 -9.23 -13.08
N PRO A 17 5.24 -10.40 -13.72
CA PRO A 17 4.12 -11.35 -13.90
C PRO A 17 3.58 -11.93 -12.59
N TYR A 18 4.37 -11.91 -11.52
CA TYR A 18 3.97 -12.43 -10.21
C TYR A 18 3.66 -11.32 -9.19
N PHE A 19 3.69 -10.05 -9.61
CA PHE A 19 3.44 -8.93 -8.71
C PHE A 19 1.98 -8.87 -8.30
N ARG A 20 1.72 -8.81 -7.01
CA ARG A 20 0.36 -8.75 -6.47
C ARG A 20 -0.04 -7.33 -6.20
N TYR A 21 -1.19 -6.95 -6.74
CA TYR A 21 -1.78 -5.62 -6.57
C TYR A 21 -3.30 -5.71 -6.69
N LEU A 22 -3.99 -4.69 -6.20
CA LEU A 22 -5.40 -4.50 -6.49
C LEU A 22 -5.52 -3.74 -7.82
N SER A 23 -6.25 -4.27 -8.79
CA SER A 23 -6.52 -3.53 -10.02
C SER A 23 -7.37 -2.29 -9.71
N PHE A 24 -7.13 -1.19 -10.44
CA PHE A 24 -7.92 0.02 -10.28
C PHE A 24 -9.41 -0.21 -10.51
N GLU A 25 -9.77 -1.09 -11.45
CA GLU A 25 -11.16 -1.50 -11.68
C GLU A 25 -11.77 -2.13 -10.43
N ASN A 26 -11.07 -3.07 -9.79
CA ASN A 26 -11.55 -3.72 -8.57
C ASN A 26 -11.59 -2.75 -7.39
N PHE A 27 -10.65 -1.82 -7.30
CA PHE A 27 -10.71 -0.72 -6.33
C PHE A 27 -11.98 0.10 -6.51
N CYS A 28 -12.33 0.50 -7.75
CA CYS A 28 -13.56 1.22 -8.03
C CYS A 28 -14.82 0.43 -7.64
N LYS A 29 -14.82 -0.89 -7.90
CA LYS A 29 -15.94 -1.77 -7.46
C LYS A 29 -16.07 -1.81 -5.94
N GLN A 30 -14.95 -1.84 -5.21
CA GLN A 30 -14.96 -1.77 -3.75
C GLN A 30 -15.46 -0.42 -3.24
N ILE A 31 -15.03 0.69 -3.83
CA ILE A 31 -15.53 2.03 -3.49
C ILE A 31 -17.05 2.11 -3.71
N PHE A 32 -17.54 1.61 -4.84
CA PHE A 32 -18.98 1.56 -5.12
C PHE A 32 -19.74 0.71 -4.09
N PHE A 33 -19.21 -0.46 -3.75
CA PHE A 33 -19.79 -1.32 -2.72
C PHE A 33 -19.86 -0.59 -1.37
N PHE A 34 -18.76 0.03 -0.94
CA PHE A 34 -18.72 0.74 0.34
C PHE A 34 -19.72 1.91 0.37
N LYS A 35 -19.84 2.68 -0.70
CA LYS A 35 -20.81 3.78 -0.80
C LYS A 35 -22.26 3.33 -0.63
N ASN A 36 -22.57 2.13 -1.07
CA ASN A 36 -23.94 1.60 -1.00
C ASN A 36 -24.26 0.95 0.36
N HIS A 37 -23.26 0.64 1.17
CA HIS A 37 -23.47 -0.12 2.40
C HIS A 37 -22.99 0.57 3.67
N PHE A 38 -22.20 1.65 3.54
CA PHE A 38 -21.57 2.31 4.67
C PHE A 38 -21.45 3.81 4.44
N ASP A 39 -21.48 4.56 5.54
CA ASP A 39 -21.03 5.94 5.55
C ASP A 39 -19.50 6.01 5.71
N PHE A 40 -18.89 7.02 5.15
CA PHE A 40 -17.47 7.29 5.33
C PHE A 40 -17.23 8.27 6.47
N VAL A 41 -16.13 8.05 7.19
CA VAL A 41 -15.59 9.04 8.13
C VAL A 41 -15.23 10.28 7.33
N GLN A 42 -15.65 11.47 7.79
CA GLN A 42 -15.31 12.74 7.17
C GLN A 42 -14.05 13.33 7.80
N TYR A 43 -13.42 14.27 7.12
CA TYR A 43 -12.23 14.95 7.63
C TYR A 43 -12.48 15.59 9.00
N GLU A 44 -13.61 16.25 9.16
CA GLU A 44 -14.01 16.90 10.41
C GLU A 44 -14.18 15.90 11.55
N ASP A 45 -14.78 14.74 11.28
CA ASP A 45 -14.88 13.65 12.26
C ASP A 45 -13.50 13.18 12.70
N PHE A 46 -12.56 13.04 11.75
CA PHE A 46 -11.21 12.58 12.03
C PHE A 46 -10.40 13.58 12.85
N VAL A 47 -10.46 14.87 12.52
CA VAL A 47 -9.73 15.93 13.25
C VAL A 47 -10.22 16.05 14.70
N ASN A 48 -11.51 15.85 14.92
CA ASN A 48 -12.14 15.97 16.24
C ASN A 48 -11.95 14.74 17.12
N LEU A 49 -11.31 13.64 16.62
CA LEU A 49 -11.07 12.41 17.40
C LEU A 49 -10.36 12.63 18.74
N LYS A 50 -9.57 13.69 18.88
CA LYS A 50 -8.84 13.99 20.12
C LYS A 50 -9.58 14.95 21.04
N GLN A 51 -10.64 15.60 20.58
CA GLN A 51 -11.28 16.71 21.28
C GLN A 51 -12.69 16.37 21.80
N ASP A 52 -13.36 15.40 21.17
CA ASP A 52 -14.73 15.04 21.48
C ASP A 52 -14.83 13.57 21.91
N LEU A 53 -15.15 13.33 23.17
CA LEU A 53 -15.34 11.97 23.70
C LEU A 53 -16.53 11.24 23.06
N ASN A 54 -17.51 11.97 22.52
CA ASN A 54 -18.67 11.39 21.86
C ASN A 54 -18.41 11.05 20.38
N ILE A 55 -17.26 11.41 19.85
CA ILE A 55 -16.92 11.18 18.43
C ILE A 55 -16.98 9.70 18.05
N PHE A 56 -16.64 8.79 18.99
CA PHE A 56 -16.67 7.35 18.73
C PHE A 56 -18.07 6.82 18.43
N GLU A 57 -19.11 7.36 19.03
CA GLU A 57 -20.49 7.02 18.67
C GLU A 57 -20.86 7.59 17.30
N LYS A 58 -20.42 8.81 16.98
CA LYS A 58 -20.66 9.46 15.68
C LYS A 58 -20.05 8.71 14.50
N ILE A 59 -18.87 8.09 14.70
CA ILE A 59 -18.16 7.32 13.64
C ILE A 59 -18.43 5.82 13.72
N LYS A 60 -19.28 5.37 14.62
CA LYS A 60 -19.68 3.97 14.76
C LYS A 60 -20.32 3.46 13.47
N GLY A 61 -19.85 2.31 12.98
CA GLY A 61 -20.30 1.72 11.73
C GLY A 61 -19.72 2.35 10.44
N LYS A 62 -19.12 3.53 10.51
CA LYS A 62 -18.49 4.18 9.34
C LYS A 62 -17.20 3.49 8.91
N ILE A 63 -16.82 3.73 7.65
CA ILE A 63 -15.56 3.27 7.05
C ILE A 63 -14.58 4.44 6.93
N LEU A 64 -13.30 4.18 7.22
CA LEU A 64 -12.17 5.02 6.92
C LEU A 64 -11.24 4.25 5.99
N LEU A 65 -10.79 4.89 4.91
CA LEU A 65 -9.82 4.32 3.99
C LEU A 65 -8.41 4.82 4.34
N SER A 66 -7.43 3.92 4.34
CA SER A 66 -6.03 4.29 4.49
C SER A 66 -5.19 3.75 3.33
N PHE A 67 -4.15 4.50 2.97
CA PHE A 67 -3.26 4.24 1.85
C PHE A 67 -1.83 4.40 2.33
N ASP A 68 -1.08 3.31 2.34
CA ASP A 68 0.23 3.25 2.95
C ASP A 68 1.34 3.33 1.90
N ASP A 69 2.55 3.67 2.34
CA ASP A 69 3.80 3.69 1.58
C ASP A 69 4.00 4.85 0.61
N GLY A 70 3.08 5.80 0.48
CA GLY A 70 3.26 6.98 -0.38
C GLY A 70 3.48 6.64 -1.85
N LEU A 71 2.85 5.58 -2.34
CA LEU A 71 3.04 5.08 -3.71
C LEU A 71 2.49 6.09 -4.74
N LYS A 72 3.19 6.21 -5.87
CA LYS A 72 2.75 7.04 -7.01
C LYS A 72 1.34 6.65 -7.49
N ASP A 73 0.99 5.38 -7.43
CA ASP A 73 -0.33 4.86 -7.75
C ASP A 73 -1.45 5.56 -6.98
N HIS A 74 -1.19 5.96 -5.73
CA HIS A 74 -2.18 6.66 -4.90
C HIS A 74 -2.47 8.05 -5.46
N TYR A 75 -1.47 8.74 -5.98
CA TYR A 75 -1.65 10.03 -6.63
C TYR A 75 -2.32 9.89 -8.00
N ASP A 76 -1.88 8.92 -8.80
CA ASP A 76 -2.34 8.77 -10.18
C ASP A 76 -3.76 8.21 -10.28
N PHE A 77 -4.15 7.30 -9.39
CA PHE A 77 -5.41 6.55 -9.50
C PHE A 77 -6.34 6.76 -8.32
N VAL A 78 -5.81 6.66 -7.10
CA VAL A 78 -6.66 6.63 -5.90
C VAL A 78 -7.20 8.02 -5.57
N PHE A 79 -6.32 9.01 -5.44
CA PHE A 79 -6.71 10.36 -5.03
C PHE A 79 -7.76 11.00 -5.94
N PRO A 80 -7.62 10.96 -7.28
CA PRO A 80 -8.68 11.47 -8.17
C PRO A 80 -10.02 10.78 -7.96
N LYS A 81 -10.02 9.46 -7.71
CA LYS A 81 -11.24 8.69 -7.49
C LYS A 81 -11.90 9.02 -6.16
N LEU A 82 -11.14 9.20 -5.09
CA LEU A 82 -11.68 9.65 -3.80
C LEU A 82 -12.26 11.06 -3.89
N LEU A 83 -11.58 11.95 -4.61
CA LEU A 83 -12.03 13.32 -4.83
C LEU A 83 -13.36 13.38 -5.60
N GLU A 84 -13.48 12.60 -6.68
CA GLU A 84 -14.71 12.45 -7.47
C GLU A 84 -15.91 12.07 -6.59
N HIS A 85 -15.69 11.21 -5.62
CA HIS A 85 -16.73 10.71 -4.73
C HIS A 85 -16.83 11.45 -3.39
N LYS A 86 -16.02 12.48 -3.16
CA LYS A 86 -15.95 13.24 -1.90
C LYS A 86 -15.69 12.31 -0.69
N ILE A 87 -14.81 11.32 -0.88
CA ILE A 87 -14.41 10.39 0.18
C ILE A 87 -13.12 10.85 0.81
N PHE A 88 -13.12 11.01 2.13
CA PHE A 88 -11.90 11.25 2.90
C PHE A 88 -11.07 9.97 3.03
N GLY A 89 -9.75 10.09 2.87
CA GLY A 89 -8.79 9.00 3.04
C GLY A 89 -7.50 9.48 3.69
N LEU A 90 -6.86 8.61 4.46
CA LEU A 90 -5.57 8.86 5.07
C LEU A 90 -4.45 8.32 4.19
N PHE A 91 -3.42 9.13 3.95
CA PHE A 91 -2.24 8.72 3.21
C PHE A 91 -1.03 8.75 4.14
N PHE A 92 -0.45 7.58 4.39
CA PHE A 92 0.74 7.43 5.22
C PHE A 92 1.98 7.39 4.34
N ILE A 93 2.83 8.40 4.50
CA ILE A 93 4.04 8.56 3.69
C ILE A 93 5.26 8.29 4.57
N PRO A 94 6.03 7.22 4.32
CA PRO A 94 7.25 6.94 5.06
C PRO A 94 8.29 8.04 4.85
N THR A 95 8.67 8.73 5.89
CA THR A 95 9.66 9.84 5.83
C THR A 95 11.03 9.38 5.37
N GLN A 96 11.37 8.11 5.58
CA GLN A 96 12.62 7.50 5.13
C GLN A 96 12.82 7.58 3.62
N ILE A 97 11.76 7.48 2.81
CA ILE A 97 11.83 7.61 1.35
C ILE A 97 12.30 9.01 0.98
N LEU A 98 11.78 10.03 1.68
CA LEU A 98 12.14 11.42 1.43
C LEU A 98 13.56 11.75 1.85
N SER A 99 13.99 11.24 3.02
CA SER A 99 15.32 11.54 3.59
C SER A 99 16.46 10.78 2.91
N ARG A 100 16.25 9.50 2.56
CA ARG A 100 17.30 8.62 2.01
C ARG A 100 17.26 8.50 0.48
N LYS A 101 16.19 8.98 -0.18
CA LYS A 101 15.96 8.84 -1.64
C LYS A 101 16.08 7.38 -2.12
N LYS A 102 15.72 6.43 -1.27
CA LYS A 102 15.78 4.98 -1.55
C LYS A 102 14.39 4.38 -1.35
N ALA A 103 14.05 3.40 -2.20
CA ALA A 103 12.84 2.61 -2.02
C ALA A 103 12.92 1.82 -0.69
N LEU A 104 11.77 1.61 -0.05
CA LEU A 104 11.69 0.75 1.13
C LEU A 104 12.11 -0.68 0.78
N ASP A 105 12.72 -1.38 1.71
CA ASP A 105 13.17 -2.76 1.49
C ASP A 105 12.00 -3.68 1.17
N VAL A 106 10.83 -3.46 1.78
CA VAL A 106 9.60 -4.21 1.45
C VAL A 106 9.23 -4.06 -0.03
N HIS A 107 9.35 -2.86 -0.61
CA HIS A 107 9.06 -2.65 -2.04
C HIS A 107 10.10 -3.33 -2.94
N ARG A 108 11.36 -3.33 -2.53
CA ARG A 108 12.43 -4.05 -3.24
C ARG A 108 12.15 -5.56 -3.23
N ILE A 109 11.77 -6.12 -2.09
CA ILE A 109 11.37 -7.53 -1.96
C ILE A 109 10.15 -7.82 -2.83
N HIS A 110 9.11 -7.00 -2.78
CA HIS A 110 7.91 -7.19 -3.60
C HIS A 110 8.22 -7.12 -5.10
N TYR A 111 9.15 -6.23 -5.51
CA TYR A 111 9.61 -6.16 -6.89
C TYR A 111 10.31 -7.45 -7.32
N LEU A 112 11.24 -7.96 -6.50
CA LEU A 112 11.96 -9.21 -6.79
C LEU A 112 10.99 -10.40 -6.87
N LEU A 113 10.09 -10.53 -5.90
CA LEU A 113 9.05 -11.55 -5.91
C LEU A 113 8.11 -11.39 -7.11
N GLY A 114 7.75 -10.16 -7.47
CA GLY A 114 6.93 -9.85 -8.63
C GLY A 114 7.57 -10.27 -9.95
N LYS A 115 8.90 -10.18 -10.04
CA LYS A 115 9.66 -10.54 -11.25
C LYS A 115 9.89 -12.04 -11.37
N TRP A 116 10.27 -12.72 -10.29
CA TRP A 116 10.71 -14.11 -10.33
C TRP A 116 9.77 -15.10 -9.62
N GLY A 117 8.81 -14.61 -8.83
CA GLY A 117 7.86 -15.44 -8.10
C GLY A 117 8.54 -16.45 -7.17
N GLY A 118 8.00 -17.67 -7.12
CA GLY A 118 8.58 -18.76 -6.32
C GLY A 118 9.99 -19.22 -6.77
N GLY A 119 10.43 -18.84 -7.97
CA GLY A 119 11.79 -19.09 -8.44
C GLY A 119 12.86 -18.39 -7.61
N LEU A 120 12.53 -17.23 -7.03
CA LEU A 120 13.43 -16.49 -6.15
C LEU A 120 13.79 -17.32 -4.89
N THR A 121 12.81 -18.03 -4.32
CA THR A 121 13.03 -18.86 -3.12
C THR A 121 14.00 -20.01 -3.42
N LYS A 122 13.88 -20.65 -4.58
CA LYS A 122 14.84 -21.69 -5.01
C LYS A 122 16.22 -21.12 -5.25
N PHE A 123 16.31 -19.94 -5.87
CA PHE A 123 17.57 -19.25 -6.11
C PHE A 123 18.27 -18.87 -4.81
N THR A 124 17.56 -18.30 -3.83
CA THR A 124 18.11 -17.93 -2.52
C THR A 124 18.51 -19.15 -1.70
N LEU A 125 17.73 -20.24 -1.72
CA LEU A 125 18.09 -21.48 -1.05
C LEU A 125 19.36 -22.10 -1.64
N ASN A 126 19.50 -22.14 -2.97
CA ASN A 126 20.71 -22.60 -3.63
C ASN A 126 21.94 -21.75 -3.31
N LEU A 127 21.78 -20.44 -3.12
CA LEU A 127 22.87 -19.54 -2.66
C LEU A 127 23.26 -19.82 -1.21
N ILE A 128 22.30 -20.16 -0.35
CA ILE A 128 22.54 -20.50 1.05
C ILE A 128 23.31 -21.84 1.15
N ASP A 129 22.90 -22.84 0.36
CA ASP A 129 23.53 -24.16 0.36
C ASP A 129 24.93 -24.18 -0.28
N SER A 130 25.26 -23.24 -1.14
CA SER A 130 26.49 -23.25 -1.94
C SER A 130 27.70 -22.54 -1.32
N ASN A 131 27.77 -22.26 -0.03
CA ASN A 131 28.92 -21.54 0.61
C ASN A 131 29.42 -20.29 -0.18
N ALA A 132 28.69 -19.86 -1.20
CA ALA A 132 28.99 -18.69 -2.02
C ALA A 132 28.64 -17.36 -1.31
N LEU A 133 28.05 -17.45 -0.12
CA LEU A 133 27.47 -16.34 0.65
C LEU A 133 28.47 -15.31 1.13
N GLU A 134 29.74 -15.65 1.24
CA GLU A 134 30.73 -14.67 1.73
C GLU A 134 31.24 -13.70 0.65
N LYS A 135 31.26 -14.12 -0.61
CA LYS A 135 31.71 -13.25 -1.70
C LYS A 135 30.63 -12.31 -2.21
N ASP A 136 29.36 -12.74 -2.24
CA ASP A 136 28.27 -11.96 -2.81
C ASP A 136 27.58 -11.02 -1.82
N LYS A 137 27.76 -11.23 -0.51
CA LYS A 137 27.27 -10.27 0.51
C LYS A 137 27.82 -8.86 0.29
N LYS A 138 29.06 -8.73 -0.13
CA LYS A 138 29.69 -7.42 -0.40
C LYS A 138 29.04 -6.71 -1.58
N GLN A 139 28.67 -7.42 -2.64
CA GLN A 139 28.08 -6.81 -3.83
C GLN A 139 26.59 -6.45 -3.70
N LEU A 140 25.82 -7.17 -2.87
CA LEU A 140 24.38 -6.95 -2.71
C LEU A 140 24.01 -5.86 -1.68
N PHE A 141 24.92 -5.56 -0.74
CA PHE A 141 24.63 -4.65 0.39
C PHE A 141 25.51 -3.40 0.45
N GLU A 142 26.55 -3.31 -0.37
CA GLU A 142 27.46 -2.14 -0.43
C GLU A 142 27.31 -1.30 -1.71
N GLY A 143 26.28 -1.52 -2.54
CA GLY A 143 25.97 -0.76 -3.76
C GLY A 143 24.90 0.33 -3.52
#